data_1b8d45b0cccdc58334477883250680c4
#
_entry.id   1b8d45b0cccdc58334477883250680c4
#
_cell.length_a   1.000
_cell.length_b   1.000
_cell.length_c   1.000
_cell.angle_alpha   90.00
_cell.angle_beta   90.00
_cell.angle_gamma   90.00
#
_symmetry.space_group_name_H-M   'P 1'
#
loop_
_entity.id
_entity.type
_entity.pdbx_description
1 polymer ?
#
loop_
_entity_poly.entity_id
_entity_poly.type
_entity_poly.pdbx_seq_one_letter_code
_entity_poly.pdbx_strand_id
1 'polypeptide(L)'
;MRRSWSKSAEIPDWDFEKTKNDARKIWNDALGRIRVEGGTQRQKTIFYTALYRVMLGSQSIDLTEQGGRYYSRFDKQVHETGGHNFYKVGSNWGSHHSLFPLCLLIEPEIQNDLMRSYVRMQQEGDWLVNSGGFRNMIGRHETATITDAYMKGYRDFDIETAYEAMKRNSKEATMLSRPSTNDWRGTELDKVYWEKGFFPAKPSDQPEWVKEVGFGRQSVAITLENCYDDWCMSILAKELNKEEDYQYYLKRALNYQNVFD
;
A
#
# COMPACT_ATOMS: atom_id res chain seq x y z
N MET A 1 -17.16 -19.85 8.31
CA MET A 1 -17.30 -20.91 7.30
C MET A 1 -15.92 -21.46 6.97
N ARG A 2 -15.68 -22.76 7.08
CA ARG A 2 -14.43 -23.36 6.59
C ARG A 2 -14.50 -23.34 5.06
N ARG A 3 -13.52 -22.69 4.42
CA ARG A 3 -13.36 -22.75 2.96
C ARG A 3 -13.17 -24.22 2.58
N SER A 4 -14.15 -24.82 1.91
CA SER A 4 -13.91 -26.06 1.19
C SER A 4 -13.18 -25.68 -0.11
N TRP A 5 -11.86 -25.60 -0.04
CA TRP A 5 -11.05 -25.58 -1.24
C TRP A 5 -11.38 -26.87 -2.00
N SER A 6 -11.97 -26.74 -3.16
CA SER A 6 -12.12 -27.86 -4.05
C SER A 6 -10.74 -28.22 -4.58
N LYS A 7 -10.03 -29.12 -3.88
CA LYS A 7 -8.74 -29.65 -4.31
C LYS A 7 -8.76 -30.14 -5.76
N SER A 8 -9.94 -30.55 -6.22
CA SER A 8 -10.19 -30.96 -7.60
C SER A 8 -10.14 -29.80 -8.61
N ALA A 9 -10.26 -28.54 -8.19
CA ALA A 9 -10.13 -27.41 -9.11
C ALA A 9 -8.67 -27.03 -9.37
N GLU A 10 -7.80 -27.20 -8.37
CA GLU A 10 -6.37 -26.88 -8.49
C GLU A 10 -5.54 -28.06 -9.03
N ILE A 11 -5.91 -29.29 -8.66
CA ILE A 11 -5.24 -30.52 -9.07
C ILE A 11 -6.30 -31.53 -9.55
N PRO A 12 -6.92 -31.32 -10.73
CA PRO A 12 -8.09 -32.09 -11.15
C PRO A 12 -7.81 -33.60 -11.28
N ASP A 13 -6.62 -33.97 -11.71
CA ASP A 13 -6.27 -35.35 -12.00
C ASP A 13 -5.33 -35.98 -10.96
N TRP A 14 -4.98 -35.25 -9.90
CA TRP A 14 -3.96 -35.66 -8.89
C TRP A 14 -2.62 -36.09 -9.55
N ASP A 15 -2.31 -35.54 -10.71
CA ASP A 15 -1.04 -35.74 -11.40
C ASP A 15 0.03 -34.81 -10.85
N PHE A 16 0.92 -35.36 -10.04
CA PHE A 16 2.01 -34.61 -9.42
C PHE A 16 2.99 -34.06 -10.46
N GLU A 17 3.39 -34.85 -11.46
CA GLU A 17 4.37 -34.41 -12.47
C GLU A 17 3.80 -33.29 -13.35
N LYS A 18 2.54 -33.40 -13.72
CA LYS A 18 1.85 -32.35 -14.46
C LYS A 18 1.82 -31.05 -13.61
N THR A 19 1.35 -31.13 -12.37
CA THR A 19 1.26 -29.96 -11.47
C THR A 19 2.63 -29.30 -11.24
N LYS A 20 3.67 -30.10 -11.03
CA LYS A 20 5.06 -29.62 -10.90
C LYS A 20 5.54 -28.90 -12.16
N ASN A 21 5.28 -29.46 -13.34
CA ASN A 21 5.71 -28.88 -14.60
C ASN A 21 4.92 -27.59 -14.92
N ASP A 22 3.63 -27.56 -14.65
CA ASP A 22 2.80 -26.37 -14.80
C ASP A 22 3.28 -25.23 -13.88
N ALA A 23 3.52 -25.52 -12.61
CA ALA A 23 4.07 -24.56 -11.65
C ALA A 23 5.45 -24.06 -12.08
N ARG A 24 6.33 -24.96 -12.56
CA ARG A 24 7.66 -24.59 -13.07
C ARG A 24 7.56 -23.67 -14.29
N LYS A 25 6.61 -23.95 -15.19
CA LYS A 25 6.38 -23.10 -16.37
C LYS A 25 5.93 -21.70 -15.95
N ILE A 26 4.93 -21.59 -15.07
CA ILE A 26 4.42 -20.30 -14.56
C ILE A 26 5.55 -19.48 -13.94
N TRP A 27 6.38 -20.09 -13.08
CA TRP A 27 7.49 -19.38 -12.47
C TRP A 27 8.60 -19.00 -13.43
N ASN A 28 8.91 -19.84 -14.43
CA ASN A 28 9.89 -19.50 -15.45
C ASN A 28 9.39 -18.33 -16.33
N ASP A 29 8.11 -18.30 -16.67
CA ASP A 29 7.52 -17.22 -17.46
C ASP A 29 7.55 -15.90 -16.64
N ALA A 30 7.19 -15.94 -15.36
CA ALA A 30 7.22 -14.79 -14.48
C ALA A 30 8.65 -14.24 -14.26
N LEU A 31 9.59 -15.10 -13.88
CA LEU A 31 10.99 -14.71 -13.67
C LEU A 31 11.69 -14.28 -14.97
N GLY A 32 11.25 -14.82 -16.10
CA GLY A 32 11.76 -14.48 -17.43
C GLY A 32 11.39 -13.09 -17.93
N ARG A 33 10.53 -12.35 -17.22
CA ARG A 33 10.22 -10.94 -17.53
C ARG A 33 11.44 -10.04 -17.41
N ILE A 34 12.40 -10.40 -16.57
CA ILE A 34 13.71 -9.74 -16.50
C ILE A 34 14.78 -10.79 -16.82
N ARG A 35 15.52 -10.57 -17.90
CA ARG A 35 16.63 -11.43 -18.29
C ARG A 35 17.94 -10.74 -18.00
N VAL A 36 18.83 -11.41 -17.25
CA VAL A 36 20.15 -10.88 -16.92
C VAL A 36 21.23 -11.69 -17.63
N GLU A 37 22.17 -10.97 -18.24
CA GLU A 37 23.36 -11.54 -18.89
C GLU A 37 24.63 -11.13 -18.15
N GLY A 38 25.72 -11.85 -18.39
CA GLY A 38 26.97 -11.61 -17.67
C GLY A 38 26.93 -12.08 -16.21
N GLY A 39 27.91 -11.68 -15.43
CA GLY A 39 28.04 -12.04 -14.03
C GLY A 39 28.33 -13.54 -13.76
N THR A 40 28.59 -13.86 -12.52
CA THR A 40 28.80 -15.24 -12.05
C THR A 40 27.46 -15.97 -11.85
N GLN A 41 27.49 -17.29 -11.83
CA GLN A 41 26.31 -18.11 -11.50
C GLN A 41 25.73 -17.74 -10.13
N ARG A 42 26.59 -17.46 -9.13
CA ARG A 42 26.15 -17.01 -7.82
C ARG A 42 25.36 -15.70 -7.88
N GLN A 43 25.84 -14.73 -8.65
CA GLN A 43 25.15 -13.44 -8.81
C GLN A 43 23.77 -13.62 -9.48
N LYS A 44 23.69 -14.46 -10.53
CA LYS A 44 22.41 -14.79 -11.17
C LYS A 44 21.45 -15.47 -10.21
N THR A 45 21.93 -16.41 -9.41
CA THR A 45 21.12 -17.08 -8.40
C THR A 45 20.57 -16.09 -7.36
N ILE A 46 21.40 -15.18 -6.88
CA ILE A 46 20.97 -14.11 -5.94
C ILE A 46 19.89 -13.23 -6.58
N PHE A 47 20.10 -12.79 -7.81
CA PHE A 47 19.16 -11.94 -8.55
C PHE A 47 17.80 -12.63 -8.70
N TYR A 48 17.76 -13.84 -9.26
CA TYR A 48 16.50 -14.54 -9.49
C TYR A 48 15.81 -14.98 -8.20
N THR A 49 16.58 -15.27 -7.15
CA THR A 49 15.99 -15.53 -5.81
C THR A 49 15.35 -14.27 -5.25
N ALA A 50 15.96 -13.10 -5.43
CA ALA A 50 15.37 -11.83 -5.02
C ALA A 50 14.11 -11.51 -5.84
N LEU A 51 14.16 -11.69 -7.17
CA LEU A 51 13.02 -11.49 -8.05
C LEU A 51 11.86 -12.44 -7.72
N TYR A 52 12.14 -13.71 -7.44
CA TYR A 52 11.15 -14.67 -6.95
C TYR A 52 10.45 -14.17 -5.68
N ARG A 53 11.21 -13.64 -4.72
CA ARG A 53 10.63 -13.09 -3.49
C ARG A 53 9.78 -11.86 -3.73
N VAL A 54 10.17 -11.00 -4.66
CA VAL A 54 9.36 -9.86 -5.11
C VAL A 54 8.01 -10.36 -5.63
N MET A 55 8.03 -11.33 -6.54
CA MET A 55 6.81 -11.86 -7.17
C MET A 55 5.99 -12.78 -6.27
N LEU A 56 6.62 -13.42 -5.28
CA LEU A 56 5.89 -14.24 -4.29
C LEU A 56 4.93 -13.41 -3.43
N GLY A 57 5.10 -12.14 -3.48
CA GLY A 57 4.13 -11.10 -3.25
C GLY A 57 3.40 -11.12 -1.92
N SER A 58 4.11 -10.79 -0.85
CA SER A 58 3.43 -10.28 0.34
C SER A 58 2.60 -9.02 0.06
N GLN A 59 2.75 -8.44 -1.13
CA GLN A 59 2.19 -7.12 -1.48
C GLN A 59 0.89 -7.22 -2.28
N SER A 60 0.67 -8.32 -3.00
CA SER A 60 -0.45 -8.46 -3.91
C SER A 60 -1.05 -9.87 -3.81
N ILE A 61 -1.53 -10.23 -2.63
CA ILE A 61 -2.23 -11.50 -2.45
C ILE A 61 -3.62 -11.36 -3.05
N ASP A 62 -3.88 -12.13 -4.09
CA ASP A 62 -5.20 -12.22 -4.71
C ASP A 62 -6.19 -12.85 -3.72
N LEU A 63 -7.26 -12.15 -3.45
CA LEU A 63 -8.36 -12.61 -2.60
C LEU A 63 -9.60 -13.02 -3.41
N THR A 64 -9.50 -12.98 -4.73
CA THR A 64 -10.61 -13.33 -5.61
C THR A 64 -10.90 -14.82 -5.53
N GLU A 65 -12.13 -15.16 -5.27
CA GLU A 65 -12.64 -16.54 -5.28
C GLU A 65 -13.12 -16.93 -6.68
N GLN A 66 -13.31 -18.23 -6.92
CA GLN A 66 -13.93 -18.70 -8.15
C GLN A 66 -15.30 -18.04 -8.36
N GLY A 67 -15.56 -17.56 -9.58
CA GLY A 67 -16.76 -16.81 -9.92
C GLY A 67 -16.65 -15.31 -9.72
N GLY A 68 -15.42 -14.78 -9.53
CA GLY A 68 -15.18 -13.35 -9.49
C GLY A 68 -15.74 -12.65 -8.26
N ARG A 69 -15.70 -13.31 -7.10
CA ARG A 69 -16.15 -12.77 -5.82
C ARG A 69 -15.01 -12.74 -4.81
N TYR A 70 -15.12 -11.83 -3.83
CA TYR A 70 -14.23 -11.77 -2.69
C TYR A 70 -14.98 -11.42 -1.41
N TYR A 71 -14.45 -11.85 -0.27
CA TYR A 71 -14.96 -11.45 1.03
C TYR A 71 -14.22 -10.22 1.54
N SER A 72 -14.95 -9.12 1.69
CA SER A 72 -14.38 -7.91 2.30
C SER A 72 -14.25 -8.08 3.81
N ARG A 73 -13.07 -7.79 4.31
CA ARG A 73 -12.80 -7.73 5.75
C ARG A 73 -13.28 -6.42 6.39
N PHE A 74 -13.60 -5.42 5.57
CA PHE A 74 -13.96 -4.07 6.01
C PHE A 74 -15.42 -4.00 6.42
N ASP A 75 -16.33 -4.34 5.52
CA ASP A 75 -17.79 -4.38 5.78
C ASP A 75 -18.34 -5.76 6.13
N LYS A 76 -17.52 -6.81 6.07
CA LYS A 76 -17.87 -8.21 6.36
C LYS A 76 -18.87 -8.81 5.36
N GLN A 77 -18.87 -8.31 4.13
CA GLN A 77 -19.76 -8.78 3.07
C GLN A 77 -18.98 -9.46 1.95
N VAL A 78 -19.70 -10.18 1.10
CA VAL A 78 -19.16 -10.75 -0.15
C VAL A 78 -19.53 -9.80 -1.28
N HIS A 79 -18.55 -9.40 -2.04
CA HIS A 79 -18.67 -8.52 -3.20
C HIS A 79 -18.29 -9.23 -4.49
N GLU A 80 -18.82 -8.76 -5.61
CA GLU A 80 -18.35 -9.11 -6.93
C GLU A 80 -17.18 -8.24 -7.35
N THR A 81 -16.18 -8.84 -8.00
CA THR A 81 -14.98 -8.13 -8.43
C THR A 81 -15.23 -7.19 -9.63
N GLY A 82 -16.30 -7.43 -10.39
CA GLY A 82 -16.57 -6.65 -11.61
C GLY A 82 -15.61 -6.96 -12.76
N GLY A 83 -15.01 -8.17 -12.77
CA GLY A 83 -14.11 -8.59 -13.84
C GLY A 83 -12.63 -8.32 -13.58
N HIS A 84 -12.28 -7.80 -12.41
CA HIS A 84 -10.91 -7.52 -11.96
C HIS A 84 -10.60 -8.31 -10.69
N ASN A 85 -9.33 -8.64 -10.48
CA ASN A 85 -8.96 -9.31 -9.24
C ASN A 85 -8.92 -8.32 -8.07
N PHE A 86 -9.31 -8.80 -6.89
CA PHE A 86 -9.22 -8.03 -5.66
C PHE A 86 -8.01 -8.46 -4.85
N TYR A 87 -7.06 -7.54 -4.69
CA TYR A 87 -5.81 -7.82 -4.01
C TYR A 87 -5.80 -7.28 -2.58
N LYS A 88 -5.26 -8.09 -1.68
CA LYS A 88 -4.89 -7.60 -0.36
C LYS A 88 -3.66 -6.70 -0.51
N VAL A 89 -3.75 -5.50 0.03
CA VAL A 89 -2.60 -4.60 0.12
C VAL A 89 -1.65 -5.10 1.20
N GLY A 90 -0.38 -5.20 0.87
CA GLY A 90 0.71 -5.47 1.81
C GLY A 90 1.15 -4.22 2.56
N SER A 91 2.35 -4.26 3.16
CA SER A 91 2.94 -3.10 3.82
C SER A 91 3.55 -2.14 2.79
N ASN A 92 3.08 -0.90 2.79
CA ASN A 92 3.62 0.13 1.91
C ASN A 92 4.91 0.74 2.46
N TRP A 93 5.17 0.65 3.75
CA TRP A 93 6.24 1.38 4.42
C TRP A 93 7.64 1.19 3.79
N GLY A 94 8.04 -0.03 3.53
CA GLY A 94 9.33 -0.31 2.87
C GLY A 94 9.20 -0.61 1.37
N SER A 95 7.99 -0.62 0.82
CA SER A 95 7.72 -1.11 -0.53
C SER A 95 7.45 0.01 -1.53
N HIS A 96 6.97 1.16 -1.07
CA HIS A 96 6.58 2.27 -1.94
C HIS A 96 7.73 2.81 -2.80
N HIS A 97 8.96 2.77 -2.32
CA HIS A 97 10.13 3.33 -3.02
C HIS A 97 10.93 2.31 -3.86
N SER A 98 10.58 1.02 -3.79
CA SER A 98 11.34 -0.02 -4.50
C SER A 98 10.45 -1.09 -5.12
N LEU A 99 9.71 -1.83 -4.31
CA LEU A 99 8.92 -2.98 -4.77
C LEU A 99 7.78 -2.55 -5.70
N PHE A 100 6.95 -1.60 -5.29
CA PHE A 100 5.83 -1.15 -6.12
C PHE A 100 6.30 -0.52 -7.44
N PRO A 101 7.30 0.38 -7.48
CA PRO A 101 7.86 0.88 -8.74
C PRO A 101 8.38 -0.22 -9.67
N LEU A 102 9.01 -1.27 -9.13
CA LEU A 102 9.44 -2.41 -9.92
C LEU A 102 8.23 -3.19 -10.45
N CYS A 103 7.23 -3.45 -9.63
CA CYS A 103 6.03 -4.17 -10.05
C CYS A 103 5.23 -3.40 -11.13
N LEU A 104 5.20 -2.08 -11.10
CA LEU A 104 4.63 -1.26 -12.18
C LEU A 104 5.29 -1.55 -13.53
N LEU A 105 6.59 -1.88 -13.55
CA LEU A 105 7.31 -2.21 -14.79
C LEU A 105 7.06 -3.64 -15.25
N ILE A 106 6.97 -4.60 -14.33
CA ILE A 106 6.99 -6.03 -14.68
C ILE A 106 5.65 -6.75 -14.52
N GLU A 107 4.70 -6.15 -13.78
CA GLU A 107 3.37 -6.71 -13.48
C GLU A 107 2.24 -5.66 -13.62
N PRO A 108 2.14 -4.97 -14.78
CA PRO A 108 1.23 -3.83 -14.93
C PRO A 108 -0.24 -4.18 -14.67
N GLU A 109 -0.70 -5.37 -15.06
CA GLU A 109 -2.08 -5.80 -14.86
C GLU A 109 -2.41 -5.96 -13.38
N ILE A 110 -1.53 -6.62 -12.62
CA ILE A 110 -1.68 -6.78 -11.16
C ILE A 110 -1.69 -5.41 -10.48
N GLN A 111 -0.85 -4.48 -10.94
CA GLN A 111 -0.80 -3.15 -10.34
C GLN A 111 -2.06 -2.31 -10.62
N ASN A 112 -2.66 -2.42 -11.80
CA ASN A 112 -3.96 -1.79 -12.06
C ASN A 112 -5.04 -2.34 -11.12
N ASP A 113 -5.12 -3.65 -10.98
CA ASP A 113 -6.10 -4.29 -10.10
C ASP A 113 -5.82 -3.94 -8.61
N LEU A 114 -4.57 -3.77 -8.23
CA LEU A 114 -4.20 -3.31 -6.90
C LEU A 114 -4.69 -1.87 -6.64
N MET A 115 -4.56 -0.96 -7.63
CA MET A 115 -5.09 0.40 -7.51
C MET A 115 -6.63 0.40 -7.37
N ARG A 116 -7.32 -0.43 -8.14
CA ARG A 116 -8.77 -0.64 -7.99
C ARG A 116 -9.11 -1.21 -6.61
N SER A 117 -8.27 -2.09 -6.07
CA SER A 117 -8.45 -2.66 -4.73
C SER A 117 -8.33 -1.61 -3.63
N TYR A 118 -7.44 -0.62 -3.76
CA TYR A 118 -7.39 0.52 -2.84
C TYR A 118 -8.71 1.31 -2.84
N VAL A 119 -9.26 1.60 -4.01
CA VAL A 119 -10.55 2.30 -4.13
C VAL A 119 -11.66 1.50 -3.47
N ARG A 120 -11.71 0.18 -3.72
CA ARG A 120 -12.70 -0.71 -3.08
C ARG A 120 -12.56 -0.75 -1.56
N MET A 121 -11.35 -0.86 -1.05
CA MET A 121 -11.10 -0.85 0.41
C MET A 121 -11.59 0.44 1.05
N GLN A 122 -11.42 1.58 0.37
CA GLN A 122 -11.95 2.86 0.85
C GLN A 122 -13.49 2.87 0.84
N GLN A 123 -14.11 2.42 -0.23
CA GLN A 123 -15.58 2.38 -0.36
C GLN A 123 -16.24 1.47 0.68
N GLU A 124 -15.59 0.37 1.04
CA GLU A 124 -16.08 -0.64 1.97
C GLU A 124 -15.70 -0.37 3.43
N GLY A 125 -14.59 0.30 3.66
CA GLY A 125 -14.01 0.54 4.98
C GLY A 125 -13.82 1.98 5.37
N ASP A 126 -14.16 2.90 4.48
CA ASP A 126 -14.10 4.35 4.71
C ASP A 126 -12.66 4.92 4.82
N TRP A 127 -11.62 4.07 4.67
CA TRP A 127 -10.21 4.44 4.80
C TRP A 127 -9.33 3.75 3.77
N LEU A 128 -8.30 4.45 3.31
CA LEU A 128 -7.17 3.78 2.69
C LEU A 128 -6.28 3.14 3.75
N VAL A 129 -5.78 1.94 3.45
CA VAL A 129 -4.97 1.18 4.39
C VAL A 129 -3.53 1.06 3.88
N ASN A 130 -2.59 1.39 4.74
CA ASN A 130 -1.16 1.27 4.46
C ASN A 130 -0.65 -0.17 4.57
N SER A 131 -1.33 -1.04 5.27
CA SER A 131 -0.87 -2.39 5.54
C SER A 131 -2.02 -3.31 5.92
N GLY A 132 -2.62 -3.96 4.95
CA GLY A 132 -3.56 -5.08 5.15
C GLY A 132 -4.46 -5.10 6.39
N GLY A 133 -4.61 -3.95 7.07
CA GLY A 133 -5.39 -3.78 8.30
C GLY A 133 -4.65 -4.00 9.61
N PHE A 134 -3.34 -4.00 9.59
CA PHE A 134 -2.54 -4.01 10.82
C PHE A 134 -2.02 -2.61 11.15
N ARG A 135 -1.94 -2.29 12.44
CA ARG A 135 -1.19 -1.14 12.95
C ARG A 135 0.28 -1.46 12.82
N ASN A 136 0.95 -0.93 11.81
CA ASN A 136 2.32 -1.36 11.62
C ASN A 136 3.31 -0.24 11.70
N MET A 137 3.20 0.70 10.79
CA MET A 137 4.27 1.65 10.58
C MET A 137 3.69 3.04 10.40
N ILE A 138 4.49 4.02 10.75
CA ILE A 138 4.28 5.43 10.48
C ILE A 138 4.25 5.69 8.97
N GLY A 139 3.74 6.84 8.57
CA GLY A 139 3.59 7.21 7.16
C GLY A 139 2.27 6.72 6.55
N ARG A 140 1.89 7.40 5.49
CA ARG A 140 0.67 7.16 4.70
C ARG A 140 1.07 6.81 3.26
N HIS A 141 1.99 5.87 3.12
CA HIS A 141 2.67 5.57 1.85
C HIS A 141 1.79 4.89 0.81
N GLU A 142 0.52 4.57 1.14
CA GLU A 142 -0.51 4.34 0.13
C GLU A 142 -0.66 5.57 -0.78
N THR A 143 -0.48 6.77 -0.23
CA THR A 143 -0.44 8.03 -1.00
C THR A 143 0.69 8.03 -2.02
N ALA A 144 1.90 7.69 -1.59
CA ALA A 144 3.05 7.60 -2.50
C ALA A 144 2.85 6.53 -3.57
N THR A 145 2.31 5.37 -3.19
CA THR A 145 2.07 4.24 -4.11
C THR A 145 1.04 4.59 -5.18
N ILE A 146 -0.09 5.18 -4.80
CA ILE A 146 -1.15 5.57 -5.75
C ILE A 146 -0.69 6.72 -6.65
N THR A 147 -0.02 7.72 -6.07
CA THR A 147 0.53 8.85 -6.84
C THR A 147 1.55 8.37 -7.87
N ASP A 148 2.49 7.52 -7.49
CA ASP A 148 3.51 6.98 -8.40
C ASP A 148 2.88 6.19 -9.55
N ALA A 149 1.91 5.33 -9.26
CA ALA A 149 1.17 4.59 -10.27
C ALA A 149 0.45 5.53 -11.24
N TYR A 150 -0.29 6.51 -10.72
CA TYR A 150 -1.03 7.46 -11.55
C TYR A 150 -0.12 8.31 -12.43
N MET A 151 0.99 8.83 -11.88
CA MET A 151 1.97 9.63 -12.63
C MET A 151 2.70 8.83 -13.71
N LYS A 152 2.81 7.50 -13.54
CA LYS A 152 3.37 6.57 -14.54
C LYS A 152 2.35 6.10 -15.59
N GLY A 153 1.12 6.63 -15.57
CA GLY A 153 0.10 6.38 -16.59
C GLY A 153 -0.88 5.25 -16.25
N TYR A 154 -0.86 4.71 -15.04
CA TYR A 154 -1.86 3.77 -14.57
C TYR A 154 -3.11 4.55 -14.16
N ARG A 155 -4.10 4.61 -15.05
CA ARG A 155 -5.25 5.50 -14.90
C ARG A 155 -6.61 4.77 -14.90
N ASP A 156 -6.58 3.45 -14.93
CA ASP A 156 -7.77 2.63 -15.01
C ASP A 156 -8.33 2.28 -13.62
N PHE A 157 -8.52 3.33 -12.81
CA PHE A 157 -9.17 3.29 -11.50
C PHE A 157 -9.73 4.67 -11.15
N ASP A 158 -10.66 4.71 -10.19
CA ASP A 158 -11.28 5.96 -9.74
C ASP A 158 -10.29 6.78 -8.88
N ILE A 159 -9.53 7.64 -9.53
CA ILE A 159 -8.55 8.49 -8.88
C ILE A 159 -9.20 9.55 -7.99
N GLU A 160 -10.39 10.04 -8.31
CA GLU A 160 -11.06 11.04 -7.49
C GLU A 160 -11.46 10.47 -6.12
N THR A 161 -12.05 9.27 -6.10
CA THR A 161 -12.34 8.55 -4.86
C THR A 161 -11.05 8.25 -4.07
N ALA A 162 -9.98 7.81 -4.73
CA ALA A 162 -8.70 7.58 -4.07
C ALA A 162 -8.10 8.88 -3.52
N TYR A 163 -8.18 9.98 -4.27
CA TYR A 163 -7.67 11.28 -3.87
C TYR A 163 -8.38 11.82 -2.61
N GLU A 164 -9.69 11.79 -2.57
CA GLU A 164 -10.46 12.23 -1.40
C GLU A 164 -10.17 11.37 -0.16
N ALA A 165 -9.97 10.08 -0.35
CA ALA A 165 -9.56 9.18 0.72
C ALA A 165 -8.13 9.48 1.23
N MET A 166 -7.17 9.74 0.35
CA MET A 166 -5.83 10.19 0.72
C MET A 166 -5.87 11.54 1.45
N LYS A 167 -6.70 12.47 0.97
CA LYS A 167 -6.93 13.77 1.60
C LYS A 167 -7.48 13.62 3.02
N ARG A 168 -8.42 12.71 3.22
CA ARG A 168 -8.94 12.37 4.54
C ARG A 168 -7.86 11.75 5.44
N ASN A 169 -7.11 10.77 4.94
CA ASN A 169 -6.01 10.15 5.68
C ASN A 169 -4.96 11.19 6.10
N SER A 170 -4.67 12.17 5.24
CA SER A 170 -3.69 13.24 5.52
C SER A 170 -4.09 14.14 6.70
N LYS A 171 -5.36 14.15 7.06
CA LYS A 171 -5.93 14.95 8.14
C LYS A 171 -6.20 14.13 9.40
N GLU A 172 -6.66 12.90 9.26
CA GLU A 172 -7.19 12.13 10.35
C GLU A 172 -6.37 10.87 10.70
N ALA A 173 -5.25 10.65 9.99
CA ALA A 173 -4.38 9.50 10.18
C ALA A 173 -2.89 9.86 10.13
N THR A 174 -2.53 11.02 10.66
CA THR A 174 -1.16 11.56 10.60
C THR A 174 -0.19 10.85 11.53
N MET A 175 -0.67 10.30 12.63
CA MET A 175 0.17 9.59 13.60
C MET A 175 0.44 8.14 13.16
N LEU A 176 -0.57 7.46 12.68
CA LEU A 176 -0.50 6.09 12.18
C LEU A 176 -1.51 5.89 11.08
N SER A 177 -1.15 5.09 10.09
CA SER A 177 -2.12 4.61 9.13
C SER A 177 -3.23 3.82 9.83
N ARG A 178 -4.46 4.13 9.47
CA ARG A 178 -5.63 3.56 10.15
C ARG A 178 -5.77 2.07 9.90
N PRO A 179 -6.07 1.29 10.92
CA PRO A 179 -6.56 -0.06 10.73
C PRO A 179 -7.97 -0.02 10.14
N SER A 180 -8.39 -1.13 9.54
CA SER A 180 -9.70 -1.34 8.93
C SER A 180 -10.89 -1.34 9.91
N THR A 181 -10.76 -0.80 11.10
CA THR A 181 -11.84 -0.73 12.10
C THR A 181 -12.14 0.72 12.42
N ASN A 182 -13.41 1.05 12.50
CA ASN A 182 -13.96 2.40 12.64
C ASN A 182 -13.62 3.14 13.95
N ASP A 183 -12.81 2.57 14.84
CA ASP A 183 -12.64 3.06 16.21
C ASP A 183 -11.60 4.19 16.38
N TRP A 184 -10.99 4.65 15.28
CA TRP A 184 -9.87 5.59 15.34
C TRP A 184 -10.09 6.82 14.45
N ARG A 185 -11.01 7.64 14.80
CA ARG A 185 -11.20 8.94 14.15
C ARG A 185 -10.38 9.99 14.88
N GLY A 186 -9.57 10.75 14.13
CA GLY A 186 -8.82 11.93 14.54
C GLY A 186 -8.39 11.95 16.01
N THR A 187 -7.15 11.56 16.32
CA THR A 187 -6.65 11.64 17.69
C THR A 187 -6.31 13.09 18.02
N GLU A 188 -6.17 13.41 19.31
CA GLU A 188 -5.61 14.71 19.72
C GLU A 188 -4.22 14.96 19.12
N LEU A 189 -3.48 13.90 18.77
CA LEU A 189 -2.19 14.00 18.11
C LEU A 189 -2.30 14.44 16.67
N ASP A 190 -3.36 14.06 15.94
CA ASP A 190 -3.62 14.57 14.60
C ASP A 190 -3.85 16.09 14.64
N LYS A 191 -4.55 16.59 15.65
CA LYS A 191 -4.74 18.03 15.86
C LYS A 191 -3.41 18.74 16.14
N VAL A 192 -2.55 18.15 16.97
CA VAL A 192 -1.21 18.71 17.23
C VAL A 192 -0.41 18.84 15.95
N TYR A 193 -0.43 17.84 15.07
CA TYR A 193 0.25 17.93 13.80
C TYR A 193 -0.33 19.05 12.91
N TRP A 194 -1.63 19.22 12.89
CA TRP A 194 -2.27 20.30 12.11
C TRP A 194 -1.91 21.68 12.58
N GLU A 195 -1.94 21.88 13.89
CA GLU A 195 -1.70 23.19 14.50
C GLU A 195 -0.23 23.60 14.41
N LYS A 196 0.68 22.63 14.61
CA LYS A 196 2.12 22.89 14.69
C LYS A 196 2.88 22.58 13.40
N GLY A 197 2.32 21.75 12.52
CA GLY A 197 2.99 21.25 11.34
C GLY A 197 4.04 20.17 11.62
N PHE A 198 4.19 19.73 12.87
CA PHE A 198 5.11 18.66 13.27
C PHE A 198 4.68 18.04 14.59
N PHE A 199 5.22 16.88 14.93
CA PHE A 199 5.05 16.28 16.24
C PHE A 199 6.21 16.71 17.17
N PRO A 200 5.97 17.53 18.18
CA PRO A 200 7.02 17.92 19.12
C PRO A 200 7.55 16.69 19.87
N ALA A 201 8.86 16.60 20.03
CA ALA A 201 9.48 15.65 20.94
C ALA A 201 9.03 15.95 22.39
N LYS A 202 8.97 14.93 23.23
CA LYS A 202 8.79 15.11 24.65
C LYS A 202 10.13 15.39 25.33
N PRO A 203 10.13 16.08 26.48
CA PRO A 203 11.30 16.15 27.32
C PRO A 203 11.89 14.77 27.62
N SER A 204 13.20 14.66 27.78
CA SER A 204 13.92 13.39 27.92
C SER A 204 13.54 12.58 29.18
N ASP A 205 12.94 13.23 30.18
CA ASP A 205 12.40 12.63 31.41
C ASP A 205 10.96 12.09 31.25
N GLN A 206 10.33 12.29 30.10
CA GLN A 206 8.98 11.82 29.82
C GLN A 206 8.99 10.63 28.84
N PRO A 207 8.17 9.59 29.10
CA PRO A 207 8.10 8.45 28.17
C PRO A 207 7.50 8.88 26.83
N GLU A 208 8.12 8.43 25.76
CA GLU A 208 7.62 8.60 24.39
C GLU A 208 6.37 7.76 24.08
N TRP A 209 5.92 6.95 25.02
CA TRP A 209 4.78 6.07 24.83
C TRP A 209 3.48 6.84 24.63
N VAL A 210 2.72 6.47 23.60
CA VAL A 210 1.40 7.00 23.30
C VAL A 210 0.38 5.89 23.48
N LYS A 211 -0.45 6.01 24.52
CA LYS A 211 -1.43 4.98 24.90
C LYS A 211 -2.42 4.70 23.79
N GLU A 212 -2.89 5.74 23.12
CA GLU A 212 -3.91 5.67 22.07
C GLU A 212 -3.47 4.86 20.86
N VAL A 213 -2.19 4.87 20.55
CA VAL A 213 -1.61 4.16 19.40
C VAL A 213 -0.84 2.90 19.81
N GLY A 214 -0.54 2.73 21.06
CA GLY A 214 0.08 1.53 21.62
C GLY A 214 1.58 1.39 21.33
N PHE A 215 2.28 2.48 20.97
CA PHE A 215 3.73 2.49 20.82
C PHE A 215 4.34 3.91 20.92
N GLY A 216 5.65 4.03 20.71
CA GLY A 216 6.37 5.28 20.85
C GLY A 216 5.94 6.35 19.87
N ARG A 217 6.04 7.62 20.31
CA ARG A 217 5.60 8.79 19.54
C ARG A 217 6.34 8.99 18.21
N GLN A 218 7.63 8.66 18.17
CA GLN A 218 8.49 8.76 16.99
C GLN A 218 8.41 10.12 16.25
N SER A 219 8.43 11.20 17.02
CA SER A 219 8.09 12.56 16.57
C SER A 219 8.77 12.99 15.27
N VAL A 220 10.10 12.81 15.19
CA VAL A 220 10.88 13.18 13.98
C VAL A 220 10.49 12.29 12.81
N ALA A 221 10.52 10.97 12.99
CA ALA A 221 10.23 10.02 11.92
C ALA A 221 8.82 10.25 11.33
N ILE A 222 7.79 10.36 12.18
CA ILE A 222 6.41 10.62 11.72
C ILE A 222 6.31 11.95 10.97
N THR A 223 7.00 13.00 11.43
CA THR A 223 6.99 14.30 10.74
C THR A 223 7.60 14.17 9.34
N LEU A 224 8.76 13.52 9.23
CA LEU A 224 9.44 13.34 7.94
C LEU A 224 8.60 12.51 6.96
N GLU A 225 8.02 11.40 7.41
CA GLU A 225 7.19 10.54 6.58
C GLU A 225 5.92 11.27 6.10
N ASN A 226 5.26 12.01 6.99
CA ASN A 226 4.10 12.82 6.58
C ASN A 226 4.46 13.92 5.58
N CYS A 227 5.63 14.54 5.71
CA CYS A 227 6.09 15.55 4.74
C CYS A 227 6.30 14.95 3.35
N TYR A 228 6.86 13.74 3.27
CA TYR A 228 7.00 13.03 2.00
C TYR A 228 5.64 12.69 1.38
N ASP A 229 4.71 12.17 2.17
CA ASP A 229 3.37 11.87 1.70
C ASP A 229 2.60 13.14 1.27
N ASP A 230 2.78 14.24 1.99
CA ASP A 230 2.19 15.53 1.60
C ASP A 230 2.80 16.07 0.29
N TRP A 231 4.09 15.83 0.05
CA TRP A 231 4.70 16.14 -1.23
C TRP A 231 4.09 15.31 -2.37
N CYS A 232 3.88 14.01 -2.16
CA CYS A 232 3.18 13.15 -3.13
C CYS A 232 1.75 13.67 -3.40
N MET A 233 1.02 14.07 -2.35
CA MET A 233 -0.30 14.70 -2.50
C MET A 233 -0.24 15.97 -3.34
N SER A 234 0.79 16.82 -3.15
CA SER A 234 0.93 18.06 -3.93
C SER A 234 1.10 17.77 -5.42
N ILE A 235 1.92 16.79 -5.77
CA ILE A 235 2.14 16.38 -7.17
C ILE A 235 0.83 15.92 -7.80
N LEU A 236 0.10 15.05 -7.10
CA LEU A 236 -1.17 14.52 -7.61
C LEU A 236 -2.24 15.62 -7.70
N ALA A 237 -2.33 16.50 -6.70
CA ALA A 237 -3.24 17.63 -6.71
C ALA A 237 -3.01 18.54 -7.94
N LYS A 238 -1.75 18.82 -8.26
CA LYS A 238 -1.39 19.59 -9.45
C LYS A 238 -1.81 18.89 -10.74
N GLU A 239 -1.57 17.60 -10.86
CA GLU A 239 -1.96 16.79 -12.01
C GLU A 239 -3.50 16.75 -12.19
N LEU A 240 -4.24 16.76 -11.09
CA LEU A 240 -5.70 16.78 -11.07
C LEU A 240 -6.31 18.21 -11.15
N ASN A 241 -5.49 19.24 -11.39
CA ASN A 241 -5.89 20.66 -11.44
C ASN A 241 -6.58 21.17 -10.16
N LYS A 242 -6.20 20.63 -8.99
CA LYS A 242 -6.70 21.06 -7.68
C LYS A 242 -5.71 22.07 -7.06
N GLU A 243 -5.73 23.30 -7.55
CA GLU A 243 -4.69 24.31 -7.23
C GLU A 243 -4.60 24.65 -5.74
N GLU A 244 -5.72 24.78 -5.04
CA GLU A 244 -5.73 25.09 -3.60
C GLU A 244 -5.08 23.94 -2.80
N ASP A 245 -5.42 22.71 -3.10
CA ASP A 245 -4.81 21.53 -2.46
C ASP A 245 -3.33 21.41 -2.82
N TYR A 246 -2.95 21.72 -4.07
CA TYR A 246 -1.53 21.74 -4.47
C TYR A 246 -0.72 22.68 -3.59
N GLN A 247 -1.14 23.92 -3.43
CA GLN A 247 -0.43 24.90 -2.60
C GLN A 247 -0.44 24.51 -1.12
N TYR A 248 -1.55 23.99 -0.63
CA TYR A 248 -1.68 23.52 0.75
C TYR A 248 -0.69 22.39 1.06
N TYR A 249 -0.66 21.33 0.25
CA TYR A 249 0.21 20.19 0.48
C TYR A 249 1.68 20.49 0.20
N LEU A 250 1.97 21.33 -0.80
CA LEU A 250 3.34 21.77 -1.07
C LEU A 250 3.92 22.52 0.15
N LYS A 251 3.13 23.39 0.78
CA LYS A 251 3.55 24.06 2.02
C LYS A 251 3.76 23.08 3.16
N ARG A 252 2.86 22.11 3.34
CA ARG A 252 2.98 21.10 4.40
C ARG A 252 4.20 20.19 4.21
N ALA A 253 4.55 19.87 2.98
CA ALA A 253 5.74 19.09 2.67
C ALA A 253 7.03 19.72 3.21
N LEU A 254 7.06 21.03 3.44
CA LEU A 254 8.19 21.74 4.03
C LEU A 254 8.25 21.67 5.57
N ASN A 255 7.26 21.10 6.22
CA ASN A 255 7.21 20.99 7.67
C ASN A 255 8.37 20.18 8.29
N TYR A 256 9.09 19.38 7.47
CA TYR A 256 10.32 18.72 7.91
C TYR A 256 11.35 19.70 8.48
N GLN A 257 11.33 20.95 8.06
CA GLN A 257 12.23 22.01 8.55
C GLN A 257 12.02 22.31 10.05
N ASN A 258 10.84 22.01 10.58
CA ASN A 258 10.53 22.25 12.00
C ASN A 258 11.18 21.22 12.96
N VAL A 259 11.81 20.16 12.45
CA VAL A 259 12.49 19.14 13.26
C VAL A 259 14.01 19.20 13.17
N PHE A 260 14.54 20.22 12.51
CA PHE A 260 15.97 20.53 12.44
C PHE A 260 16.23 21.88 13.10
N ASP A 261 17.39 21.99 13.77
CA ASP A 261 17.90 23.23 14.36
C ASP A 261 18.54 24.15 13.30
#